data_ff7acf48e80997994bcc67258b03cf98
#
_entry.id   ff7acf48e80997994bcc67258b03cf98
#
_cell.length_a   1.000
_cell.length_b   1.000
_cell.length_c   1.000
_cell.angle_alpha   90.00
_cell.angle_beta   90.00
_cell.angle_gamma   90.00
#
_symmetry.space_group_name_H-M   'P 1'
#
loop_
_entity.id
_entity.type
_entity.pdbx_description
1 polymer ?
#
loop_
_entity_poly.entity_id
_entity_poly.type
_entity_poly.pdbx_seq_one_letter_code
_entity_poly.pdbx_strand_id
1 'polypeptide(L)'
;MTEVALDFGIEKALKALGVEDVNPGSSTGMEHFGSGEEIASVSPVDGATIARVRATTQDDYRRVAETAASAFTSWRMVPAPQRGEIVRQFSDRLRELKEPLGKLVSYEMGKSYQEGLGEVQE
;
A
#
# COMPACT_ATOMS: atom_id res chain seq x y z
N MET A 1 -3.63 -6.59 -20.82
CA MET A 1 -2.98 -7.43 -19.81
C MET A 1 -2.44 -8.70 -20.45
N THR A 2 -1.32 -9.22 -20.00
CA THR A 2 -0.74 -10.48 -20.49
C THR A 2 -1.52 -11.69 -19.98
N GLU A 3 -1.39 -12.83 -20.65
CA GLU A 3 -2.02 -14.10 -20.25
C GLU A 3 -1.59 -14.51 -18.83
N VAL A 4 -0.31 -14.34 -18.49
CA VAL A 4 0.24 -14.62 -17.15
C VAL A 4 -0.46 -13.78 -16.08
N ALA A 5 -0.67 -12.51 -16.34
CA ALA A 5 -1.35 -11.62 -15.40
C ALA A 5 -2.81 -12.01 -15.18
N LEU A 6 -3.50 -12.46 -16.22
CA LEU A 6 -4.88 -12.96 -16.12
C LEU A 6 -4.94 -14.25 -15.31
N ASP A 7 -4.06 -15.20 -15.58
CA ASP A 7 -3.98 -16.48 -14.87
C ASP A 7 -3.64 -16.29 -13.40
N PHE A 8 -2.76 -15.34 -13.08
CA PHE A 8 -2.41 -14.99 -11.71
C PHE A 8 -3.53 -14.27 -10.96
N GLY A 9 -4.46 -13.63 -11.67
CA GLY A 9 -5.59 -12.90 -11.11
C GLY A 9 -5.22 -11.55 -10.52
N ILE A 10 -4.19 -10.90 -11.06
CA ILE A 10 -3.69 -9.61 -10.55
C ILE A 10 -4.72 -8.48 -10.69
N GLU A 11 -5.52 -8.44 -11.76
CA GLU A 11 -6.56 -7.42 -11.93
C GLU A 11 -7.60 -7.46 -10.80
N LYS A 12 -8.02 -8.67 -10.43
CA LYS A 12 -8.96 -8.87 -9.33
C LYS A 12 -8.34 -8.42 -8.00
N ALA A 13 -7.07 -8.71 -7.79
CA ALA A 13 -6.35 -8.28 -6.59
C ALA A 13 -6.22 -6.76 -6.51
N LEU A 14 -5.81 -6.09 -7.59
CA LEU A 14 -5.72 -4.63 -7.65
C LEU A 14 -7.07 -3.96 -7.37
N LYS A 15 -8.13 -4.48 -7.95
CA LYS A 15 -9.49 -3.98 -7.71
C LYS A 15 -9.91 -4.16 -6.24
N ALA A 16 -9.64 -5.30 -5.65
CA ALA A 16 -9.94 -5.58 -4.23
C ALA A 16 -9.16 -4.66 -3.28
N LEU A 17 -7.95 -4.24 -3.67
CA LEU A 17 -7.12 -3.32 -2.91
C LEU A 17 -7.43 -1.84 -3.18
N GLY A 18 -8.29 -1.54 -4.15
CA GLY A 18 -8.59 -0.17 -4.55
C GLY A 18 -7.44 0.54 -5.26
N VAL A 19 -6.54 -0.22 -5.90
CA VAL A 19 -5.46 0.35 -6.72
C VAL A 19 -6.03 0.85 -8.03
N GLU A 20 -5.74 2.11 -8.36
CA GLU A 20 -6.15 2.77 -9.60
C GLU A 20 -4.98 2.86 -10.58
N ASP A 21 -5.23 3.38 -11.80
CA ASP A 21 -4.17 3.59 -12.79
C ASP A 21 -3.10 4.56 -12.31
N VAL A 22 -3.53 5.62 -11.61
CA VAL A 22 -2.65 6.60 -10.96
C VAL A 22 -3.07 6.74 -9.51
N ASN A 23 -2.13 6.51 -8.59
CA ASN A 23 -2.38 6.51 -7.15
C ASN A 23 -1.61 7.66 -6.48
N PRO A 24 -2.15 8.24 -5.41
CA PRO A 24 -1.43 9.25 -4.63
C PRO A 24 -0.25 8.62 -3.88
N GLY A 25 0.91 9.28 -3.89
CA GLY A 25 2.12 8.79 -3.22
C GLY A 25 2.26 9.21 -1.76
N SER A 26 1.37 10.08 -1.27
CA SER A 26 1.41 10.62 0.09
C SER A 26 0.07 10.47 0.77
N SER A 27 0.10 10.31 2.09
CA SER A 27 -1.11 10.24 2.91
C SER A 27 -0.87 10.82 4.30
N THR A 28 -1.87 11.51 4.82
CA THR A 28 -1.97 11.90 6.24
C THR A 28 -2.90 10.98 7.01
N GLY A 29 -3.37 9.90 6.39
CA GLY A 29 -4.40 9.01 6.92
C GLY A 29 -5.81 9.43 6.51
N MET A 30 -6.13 10.70 6.61
CA MET A 30 -7.44 11.26 6.20
C MET A 30 -7.43 11.77 4.76
N GLU A 31 -6.30 12.22 4.28
CA GLU A 31 -6.13 12.76 2.94
C GLU A 31 -5.07 11.97 2.19
N HIS A 32 -5.29 11.80 0.89
CA HIS A 32 -4.37 11.15 -0.04
C HIS A 32 -4.02 12.15 -1.15
N PHE A 33 -2.74 12.33 -1.42
CA PHE A 33 -2.27 13.32 -2.40
C PHE A 33 -0.88 12.97 -2.93
N GLY A 34 -0.45 13.67 -3.93
CA GLY A 34 0.88 13.60 -4.51
C GLY A 34 0.97 14.66 -5.59
N SER A 35 2.00 15.49 -5.59
CA SER A 35 2.18 16.61 -6.53
C SER A 35 3.40 16.47 -7.44
N GLY A 36 4.15 15.37 -7.30
CA GLY A 36 5.32 15.08 -8.11
C GLY A 36 5.02 14.35 -9.42
N GLU A 37 6.06 13.90 -10.08
CA GLU A 37 5.98 13.12 -11.31
C GLU A 37 5.37 11.74 -11.06
N GLU A 38 4.78 11.17 -12.11
CA GLU A 38 4.27 9.80 -12.06
C GLU A 38 5.40 8.78 -12.18
N ILE A 39 5.43 7.82 -11.28
CA ILE A 39 6.36 6.69 -11.29
C ILE A 39 5.56 5.45 -11.66
N ALA A 40 5.97 4.75 -12.72
CA ALA A 40 5.37 3.49 -13.11
C ALA A 40 5.98 2.32 -12.31
N SER A 41 5.13 1.48 -11.75
CA SER A 41 5.53 0.18 -11.21
C SER A 41 5.39 -0.87 -12.31
N VAL A 42 6.48 -1.54 -12.63
CA VAL A 42 6.56 -2.53 -13.71
C VAL A 42 6.85 -3.91 -13.13
N SER A 43 6.03 -4.89 -13.51
CA SER A 43 6.21 -6.25 -13.02
C SER A 43 7.42 -6.92 -13.68
N PRO A 44 8.31 -7.58 -12.92
CA PRO A 44 9.38 -8.40 -13.48
C PRO A 44 8.86 -9.72 -14.06
N VAL A 45 7.61 -10.09 -13.82
CA VAL A 45 7.03 -11.35 -14.30
C VAL A 45 6.79 -11.30 -15.81
N ASP A 46 6.26 -10.19 -16.31
CA ASP A 46 5.85 -10.05 -17.73
C ASP A 46 6.21 -8.69 -18.34
N GLY A 47 6.83 -7.78 -17.59
CA GLY A 47 7.19 -6.44 -18.04
C GLY A 47 5.99 -5.47 -18.15
N ALA A 48 4.81 -5.88 -17.71
CA ALA A 48 3.63 -5.00 -17.75
C ALA A 48 3.67 -3.92 -16.66
N THR A 49 3.16 -2.74 -16.99
CA THR A 49 2.92 -1.69 -15.97
C THR A 49 1.74 -2.12 -15.10
N ILE A 50 1.98 -2.21 -13.80
CA ILE A 50 0.95 -2.57 -12.81
C ILE A 50 0.04 -1.38 -12.57
N ALA A 51 0.64 -0.25 -12.19
CA ALA A 51 -0.02 1.02 -11.90
C ALA A 51 1.04 2.13 -11.86
N ARG A 52 0.59 3.37 -11.64
CA ARG A 52 1.46 4.52 -11.43
C ARG A 52 1.21 5.12 -10.08
N VAL A 53 2.24 5.74 -9.52
CA VAL A 53 2.15 6.48 -8.26
C VAL A 53 2.65 7.89 -8.52
N ARG A 54 1.89 8.88 -8.07
CA ARG A 54 2.31 10.27 -8.10
C ARG A 54 3.29 10.52 -6.97
N ALA A 55 4.53 10.85 -7.31
CA ALA A 55 5.62 10.99 -6.35
C ALA A 55 5.35 12.09 -5.32
N THR A 56 5.89 11.91 -4.14
CA THR A 56 5.87 12.87 -3.05
C THR A 56 6.90 13.97 -3.31
N THR A 57 6.47 15.23 -3.35
CA THR A 57 7.37 16.38 -3.38
C THR A 57 7.88 16.71 -1.98
N GLN A 58 8.87 17.60 -1.88
CA GLN A 58 9.35 18.07 -0.59
C GLN A 58 8.25 18.76 0.23
N ASP A 59 7.35 19.49 -0.42
CA ASP A 59 6.22 20.13 0.26
C ASP A 59 5.18 19.12 0.73
N ASP A 60 4.88 18.10 -0.08
CA ASP A 60 4.02 16.98 0.32
C ASP A 60 4.60 16.26 1.55
N TYR A 61 5.90 15.97 1.53
CA TYR A 61 6.61 15.34 2.66
C TYR A 61 6.51 16.20 3.92
N ARG A 62 6.77 17.49 3.81
CA ARG A 62 6.68 18.42 4.94
C ARG A 62 5.28 18.41 5.55
N ARG A 63 4.25 18.45 4.71
CA ARG A 63 2.86 18.37 5.16
C ARG A 63 2.58 17.09 5.93
N VAL A 64 3.03 15.93 5.43
CA VAL A 64 2.87 14.65 6.13
C VAL A 64 3.61 14.66 7.47
N ALA A 65 4.86 15.11 7.49
CA ALA A 65 5.68 15.16 8.71
C ALA A 65 5.08 16.09 9.78
N GLU A 66 4.62 17.26 9.39
CA GLU A 66 3.98 18.23 10.30
C GLU A 66 2.65 17.68 10.86
N THR A 67 1.84 17.05 10.01
CA THR A 67 0.59 16.40 10.43
C THR A 67 0.87 15.26 11.42
N ALA A 68 1.87 14.44 11.16
CA ALA A 68 2.26 13.35 12.05
C ALA A 68 2.77 13.89 13.40
N ALA A 69 3.61 14.93 13.38
CA ALA A 69 4.13 15.57 14.60
C ALA A 69 3.00 16.15 15.45
N SER A 70 2.02 16.80 14.81
CA SER A 70 0.83 17.32 15.49
C SER A 70 -0.02 16.19 16.09
N ALA A 71 -0.28 15.14 15.33
CA ALA A 71 -1.05 13.98 15.80
C ALA A 71 -0.38 13.28 16.99
N PHE A 72 0.94 13.21 17.00
CA PHE A 72 1.71 12.60 18.08
C PHE A 72 1.44 13.25 19.44
N THR A 73 1.18 14.53 19.51
CA THR A 73 0.93 15.24 20.78
C THR A 73 -0.28 14.70 21.53
N SER A 74 -1.33 14.29 20.82
CA SER A 74 -2.51 13.64 21.39
C SER A 74 -2.35 12.12 21.48
N TRP A 75 -1.78 11.50 20.44
CA TRP A 75 -1.60 10.05 20.38
C TRP A 75 -0.76 9.50 21.52
N ARG A 76 0.31 10.19 21.91
CA ARG A 76 1.16 9.79 23.04
C ARG A 76 0.43 9.75 24.38
N MET A 77 -0.69 10.48 24.49
CA MET A 77 -1.52 10.51 25.69
C MET A 77 -2.55 9.39 25.76
N VAL A 78 -2.76 8.68 24.63
CA VAL A 78 -3.66 7.52 24.59
C VAL A 78 -3.01 6.37 25.35
N PRO A 79 -3.72 5.73 26.32
CA PRO A 79 -3.18 4.58 27.07
C PRO A 79 -2.71 3.46 26.14
N ALA A 80 -1.60 2.81 26.51
CA ALA A 80 -1.00 1.76 25.69
C ALA A 80 -1.97 0.63 25.30
N PRO A 81 -2.86 0.12 26.17
CA PRO A 81 -3.84 -0.89 25.76
C PRO A 81 -4.79 -0.43 24.66
N GLN A 82 -5.20 0.84 24.68
CA GLN A 82 -6.06 1.41 23.63
C GLN A 82 -5.31 1.58 22.31
N ARG A 83 -4.04 1.97 22.36
CA ARG A 83 -3.18 2.01 21.16
C ARG A 83 -2.99 0.63 20.56
N GLY A 84 -2.78 -0.38 21.44
CA GLY A 84 -2.68 -1.78 21.03
C GLY A 84 -3.95 -2.29 20.34
N GLU A 85 -5.12 -1.87 20.80
CA GLU A 85 -6.40 -2.23 20.17
C GLU A 85 -6.50 -1.69 18.73
N ILE A 86 -6.05 -0.47 18.47
CA ILE A 86 -6.02 0.09 17.12
C ILE A 86 -5.06 -0.71 16.22
N VAL A 87 -3.88 -1.08 16.74
CA VAL A 87 -2.92 -1.93 16.01
C VAL A 87 -3.53 -3.31 15.71
N ARG A 88 -4.27 -3.87 16.65
CA ARG A 88 -4.98 -5.14 16.45
C ARG A 88 -5.99 -5.06 15.30
N GLN A 89 -6.79 -4.00 15.24
CA GLN A 89 -7.74 -3.76 14.15
C GLN A 89 -7.03 -3.64 12.80
N PHE A 90 -5.88 -2.96 12.76
CA PHE A 90 -5.06 -2.87 11.57
C PHE A 90 -4.55 -4.25 11.13
N SER A 91 -4.07 -5.07 12.08
CA SER A 91 -3.65 -6.44 11.82
C SER A 91 -4.78 -7.32 11.26
N ASP A 92 -6.00 -7.19 11.82
CA ASP A 92 -7.17 -7.91 11.31
C ASP A 92 -7.46 -7.52 9.85
N ARG A 93 -7.36 -6.23 9.52
CA ARG A 93 -7.57 -5.77 8.16
C ARG A 93 -6.51 -6.31 7.19
N LEU A 94 -5.26 -6.41 7.60
CA LEU A 94 -4.20 -7.06 6.81
C LEU A 94 -4.52 -8.53 6.55
N ARG A 95 -5.04 -9.26 7.56
CA ARG A 95 -5.44 -10.66 7.39
C ARG A 95 -6.60 -10.82 6.39
N GLU A 96 -7.59 -9.95 6.43
CA GLU A 96 -8.70 -9.95 5.47
C GLU A 96 -8.21 -9.74 4.03
N LEU A 97 -7.19 -8.91 3.85
CA LEU A 97 -6.63 -8.56 2.55
C LEU A 97 -5.38 -9.37 2.18
N LYS A 98 -5.04 -10.38 2.97
CA LYS A 98 -3.79 -11.14 2.82
C LYS A 98 -3.62 -11.71 1.40
N GLU A 99 -4.66 -12.29 0.84
CA GLU A 99 -4.60 -12.89 -0.49
C GLU A 99 -4.33 -11.86 -1.59
N PRO A 100 -5.11 -10.78 -1.76
CA PRO A 100 -4.83 -9.78 -2.79
C PRO A 100 -3.51 -9.03 -2.54
N LEU A 101 -3.13 -8.74 -1.29
CA LEU A 101 -1.85 -8.12 -0.97
C LEU A 101 -0.67 -9.04 -1.32
N GLY A 102 -0.75 -10.32 -0.96
CA GLY A 102 0.27 -11.31 -1.30
C GLY A 102 0.45 -11.47 -2.81
N LYS A 103 -0.63 -11.43 -3.58
CA LYS A 103 -0.58 -11.44 -5.05
C LYS A 103 0.12 -10.21 -5.60
N LEU A 104 -0.18 -9.03 -5.06
CA LEU A 104 0.47 -7.79 -5.49
C LEU A 104 1.97 -7.82 -5.19
N VAL A 105 2.36 -8.21 -3.98
CA VAL A 105 3.79 -8.36 -3.61
C VAL A 105 4.50 -9.31 -4.57
N SER A 106 3.92 -10.48 -4.81
CA SER A 106 4.48 -11.50 -5.70
C SER A 106 4.64 -10.96 -7.14
N TYR A 107 3.64 -10.30 -7.66
CA TYR A 107 3.64 -9.78 -9.03
C TYR A 107 4.59 -8.59 -9.22
N GLU A 108 4.67 -7.70 -8.22
CA GLU A 108 5.54 -6.52 -8.26
C GLU A 108 7.01 -6.84 -8.03
N MET A 109 7.29 -7.78 -7.14
CA MET A 109 8.66 -8.12 -6.75
C MET A 109 9.22 -9.36 -7.43
N GLY A 110 8.41 -10.14 -8.12
CA GLY A 110 8.82 -11.40 -8.74
C GLY A 110 9.07 -12.53 -7.73
N LYS A 111 8.48 -12.44 -6.54
CA LYS A 111 8.52 -13.49 -5.52
C LYS A 111 7.49 -14.58 -5.82
N SER A 112 7.67 -15.78 -5.24
CA SER A 112 6.63 -16.79 -5.24
C SER A 112 5.38 -16.29 -4.49
N TYR A 113 4.22 -16.87 -4.80
CA TYR A 113 2.98 -16.48 -4.11
C TYR A 113 3.05 -16.76 -2.61
N GLN A 114 3.69 -17.84 -2.21
CA GLN A 114 3.86 -18.17 -0.79
C GLN A 114 4.74 -17.16 -0.06
N GLU A 115 5.79 -16.67 -0.70
CA GLU A 115 6.63 -15.60 -0.16
C GLU A 115 5.84 -14.29 -0.05
N GLY A 116 5.05 -13.96 -1.08
CA GLY A 116 4.16 -12.79 -1.04
C GLY A 116 3.16 -12.85 0.11
N LEU A 117 2.56 -14.01 0.37
CA LEU A 117 1.69 -14.22 1.54
C LEU A 117 2.47 -14.09 2.86
N GLY A 118 3.71 -14.57 2.90
CA GLY A 118 4.60 -14.46 4.05
C GLY A 118 4.90 -13.01 4.44
N GLU A 119 5.18 -12.16 3.46
CA GLU A 119 5.42 -10.72 3.68
C GLU A 119 4.22 -10.03 4.35
N VAL A 120 3.00 -10.41 3.98
CA VAL A 120 1.79 -9.86 4.59
C VAL A 120 1.56 -10.43 6.00
N GLN A 121 2.01 -11.65 6.25
CA GLN A 121 1.86 -12.32 7.55
C GLN A 121 2.74 -11.71 8.64
N GLU A 122 3.96 -11.26 8.32
CA GLU A 122 4.92 -10.68 9.25
C GLU A 122 4.60 -9.23 9.65
#